data_88802ad6c35190db31dd0cee0c8815e0
#
_entry.id   88802ad6c35190db31dd0cee0c8815e0
#
_cell.length_a   1.000
_cell.length_b   1.000
_cell.length_c   1.000
_cell.angle_alpha   90.00
_cell.angle_beta   90.00
_cell.angle_gamma   90.00
#
_symmetry.space_group_name_H-M   'P 1'
#
loop_
_entity.id
_entity.type
_entity.pdbx_description
1 polymer ?
#
loop_
_entity_poly.entity_id
_entity_poly.type
_entity_poly.pdbx_seq_one_letter_code
_entity_poly.pdbx_strand_id
1 'polypeptide(L)'
;MTRPALEVADIFRDHGPAWRDANRGHVSLGQLKVMSAIERCRTAALGGHVLRCENDACAYTAIAYNSCRNRHCPKCQGSQAREWMEARAAELLPVPYFHVVFTLPSAIGDIAYQNKAVIYDLLFAASAETMLTIAADPKHLGARIGITAVLHTWGSAMTHHPHLHMIVPGGGISRDRSRWVAKRPDFFLPVRVLSKLFRRLMIEKLVAAHAAGQLTFHGAHAALVNTKAFAAYLAPLRRTRWFVYAKRPFAGPKAVLAYLSRYTHRVAISNRRLIAADARAVTFKVKDYRIDGPGRYKTMTLDPHEFIRRFLIHVLPKGFHRIRHYGLLAGGVKADNLALAHQLLDVAAPKPEPEDIASDPATPLKSCPCCGAAMRIIEVFKAGESPRHRPTAMPAIRIDTS
;
A
#
# COMPACT_ATOMS: atom_id res chain seq x y z
N MET A 1 12.91 4.45 -18.35
CA MET A 1 12.57 5.48 -17.33
C MET A 1 13.88 5.98 -16.74
N THR A 2 14.19 7.26 -16.91
CA THR A 2 15.34 7.89 -16.26
C THR A 2 15.20 7.81 -14.74
N ARG A 3 16.30 7.55 -14.03
CA ARG A 3 16.36 7.55 -12.56
C ARG A 3 15.94 8.95 -12.07
N PRO A 4 15.05 9.09 -11.07
CA PRO A 4 14.81 10.38 -10.44
C PRO A 4 16.12 10.98 -9.97
N ALA A 5 16.29 12.29 -10.14
CA ALA A 5 17.52 12.97 -9.72
C ALA A 5 17.74 12.87 -8.21
N LEU A 6 16.68 12.72 -7.41
CA LEU A 6 16.71 12.59 -5.95
C LEU A 6 15.87 11.40 -5.49
N GLU A 7 16.39 10.62 -4.56
CA GLU A 7 15.73 9.46 -3.98
C GLU A 7 15.66 9.56 -2.44
N VAL A 8 14.68 8.90 -1.82
CA VAL A 8 14.62 8.74 -0.35
C VAL A 8 15.90 8.08 0.18
N ALA A 9 16.53 7.22 -0.62
CA ALA A 9 17.80 6.58 -0.28
C ALA A 9 18.95 7.59 -0.12
N ASP A 10 18.96 8.69 -0.89
CA ASP A 10 19.97 9.73 -0.78
C ASP A 10 19.83 10.46 0.56
N ILE A 11 18.61 10.87 0.90
CA ILE A 11 18.32 11.51 2.19
C ILE A 11 18.72 10.62 3.37
N PHE A 12 18.49 9.31 3.27
CA PHE A 12 18.87 8.36 4.32
C PHE A 12 20.39 8.15 4.41
N ARG A 13 21.11 8.18 3.28
CA ARG A 13 22.58 8.11 3.28
C ARG A 13 23.21 9.36 3.88
N ASP A 14 22.71 10.53 3.49
CA ASP A 14 23.33 11.81 3.88
C ASP A 14 23.01 12.18 5.34
N HIS A 15 21.76 11.99 5.78
CA HIS A 15 21.30 12.42 7.10
C HIS A 15 21.01 11.27 8.07
N GLY A 16 20.95 10.02 7.58
CA GLY A 16 20.62 8.86 8.40
C GLY A 16 21.60 8.56 9.52
N PRO A 17 22.92 8.68 9.35
CA PRO A 17 23.89 8.49 10.44
C PRO A 17 23.62 9.42 11.62
N ALA A 18 23.56 10.73 11.40
CA ALA A 18 23.29 11.74 12.44
C ALA A 18 21.91 11.54 13.07
N TRP A 19 20.90 11.19 12.25
CA TRP A 19 19.55 10.90 12.75
C TRP A 19 19.53 9.67 13.68
N ARG A 20 20.24 8.59 13.34
CA ARG A 20 20.33 7.38 14.16
C ARG A 20 21.02 7.66 15.50
N ASP A 21 22.07 8.47 15.49
CA ASP A 21 22.79 8.85 16.70
C ASP A 21 21.91 9.70 17.63
N ALA A 22 21.21 10.70 17.09
CA ALA A 22 20.28 11.56 17.83
C ALA A 22 19.06 10.81 18.39
N ASN A 23 18.69 9.67 17.81
CA ASN A 23 17.53 8.86 18.22
C ASN A 23 17.92 7.50 18.83
N ARG A 24 19.17 7.35 19.30
CA ARG A 24 19.66 6.11 19.89
C ARG A 24 18.78 5.67 21.07
N GLY A 25 18.37 4.41 21.08
CA GLY A 25 17.45 3.85 22.08
C GLY A 25 15.96 4.09 21.79
N HIS A 26 15.60 4.97 20.85
CA HIS A 26 14.21 5.28 20.50
C HIS A 26 13.75 4.73 19.14
N VAL A 27 14.65 4.08 18.40
CA VAL A 27 14.39 3.53 17.07
C VAL A 27 14.28 2.01 17.13
N SER A 28 13.21 1.46 16.61
CA SER A 28 13.02 0.01 16.57
C SER A 28 13.96 -0.66 15.55
N LEU A 29 14.34 -1.92 15.81
CA LEU A 29 15.11 -2.72 14.84
C LEU A 29 14.42 -2.82 13.48
N GLY A 30 13.07 -2.83 13.46
CA GLY A 30 12.29 -2.82 12.23
C GLY A 30 12.54 -1.56 11.39
N GLN A 31 12.58 -0.39 12.02
CA GLN A 31 12.88 0.88 11.36
C GLN A 31 14.31 0.93 10.84
N LEU A 32 15.29 0.50 11.63
CA LEU A 32 16.69 0.42 11.21
C LEU A 32 16.89 -0.51 10.01
N LYS A 33 16.23 -1.69 10.01
CA LYS A 33 16.26 -2.63 8.88
C LYS A 33 15.64 -2.01 7.61
N VAL A 34 14.58 -1.20 7.75
CA VAL A 34 13.96 -0.52 6.60
C VAL A 34 14.89 0.57 6.06
N MET A 35 15.55 1.36 6.91
CA MET A 35 16.53 2.36 6.47
C MET A 35 17.67 1.69 5.69
N SER A 36 18.34 0.69 6.27
CA SER A 36 19.43 -0.04 5.63
C SER A 36 18.98 -0.69 4.30
N ALA A 37 17.79 -1.27 4.24
CA ALA A 37 17.27 -1.86 3.02
C ALA A 37 17.08 -0.82 1.90
N ILE A 38 16.60 0.38 2.23
CA ILE A 38 16.39 1.47 1.25
C ILE A 38 17.73 2.04 0.79
N GLU A 39 18.66 2.29 1.70
CA GLU A 39 20.02 2.79 1.43
C GLU A 39 20.78 1.86 0.44
N ARG A 40 20.68 0.54 0.66
CA ARG A 40 21.36 -0.50 -0.12
C ARG A 40 20.61 -0.93 -1.38
N CYS A 41 19.36 -0.52 -1.55
CA CYS A 41 18.52 -0.97 -2.65
C CYS A 41 19.06 -0.54 -4.00
N ARG A 42 19.28 -1.52 -4.90
CA ARG A 42 19.82 -1.34 -6.24
C ARG A 42 21.20 -0.65 -6.21
N THR A 43 22.06 -1.14 -5.33
CA THR A 43 23.49 -0.80 -5.25
C THR A 43 24.32 -2.08 -5.21
N ALA A 44 25.65 -1.96 -5.36
CA ALA A 44 26.59 -3.09 -5.25
C ALA A 44 26.48 -3.83 -3.89
N ALA A 45 26.02 -3.14 -2.85
CA ALA A 45 25.81 -3.74 -1.52
C ALA A 45 24.80 -4.92 -1.51
N LEU A 46 23.97 -5.09 -2.53
CA LEU A 46 23.07 -6.22 -2.70
C LEU A 46 23.48 -7.16 -3.84
N GLY A 47 24.65 -6.94 -4.48
CA GLY A 47 25.05 -7.66 -5.68
C GLY A 47 24.20 -7.31 -6.89
N GLY A 48 24.34 -8.10 -7.95
CA GLY A 48 23.61 -7.86 -9.18
C GLY A 48 24.06 -8.78 -10.32
N HIS A 49 23.74 -8.38 -11.52
CA HIS A 49 24.14 -9.06 -12.74
C HIS A 49 24.49 -8.07 -13.84
N VAL A 50 25.37 -8.48 -14.74
CA VAL A 50 25.72 -7.74 -15.94
C VAL A 50 24.91 -8.30 -17.10
N LEU A 51 24.24 -7.41 -17.81
CA LEU A 51 23.46 -7.69 -19.00
C LEU A 51 24.27 -7.28 -20.23
N ARG A 52 24.25 -8.09 -21.29
CA ARG A 52 24.83 -7.77 -22.61
C ARG A 52 23.75 -7.93 -23.68
N CYS A 53 23.70 -7.01 -24.62
CA CYS A 53 22.87 -7.11 -25.81
C CYS A 53 23.22 -8.35 -26.64
N GLU A 54 22.19 -9.08 -27.08
CA GLU A 54 22.36 -10.26 -27.94
C GLU A 54 22.70 -9.92 -29.38
N ASN A 55 22.47 -8.67 -29.77
CA ASN A 55 22.94 -8.16 -31.06
C ASN A 55 24.43 -7.83 -30.95
N ASP A 56 25.28 -8.65 -31.55
CA ASP A 56 26.74 -8.51 -31.50
C ASP A 56 27.21 -7.19 -32.12
N ALA A 57 26.50 -6.63 -33.11
CA ALA A 57 26.83 -5.31 -33.68
C ALA A 57 26.58 -4.16 -32.68
N CYS A 58 25.71 -4.36 -31.67
CA CYS A 58 25.43 -3.37 -30.64
C CYS A 58 26.36 -3.47 -29.43
N ALA A 59 26.67 -4.69 -29.00
CA ALA A 59 27.54 -5.02 -27.86
C ALA A 59 27.30 -4.23 -26.56
N TYR A 60 26.12 -3.58 -26.39
CA TYR A 60 25.79 -2.80 -25.21
C TYR A 60 25.75 -3.63 -23.93
N THR A 61 26.40 -3.15 -22.87
CA THR A 61 26.40 -3.79 -21.55
C THR A 61 25.86 -2.86 -20.48
N ALA A 62 25.11 -3.42 -19.52
CA ALA A 62 24.55 -2.68 -18.39
C ALA A 62 24.62 -3.50 -17.10
N ILE A 63 24.80 -2.81 -15.97
CA ILE A 63 24.68 -3.44 -14.64
C ILE A 63 23.25 -3.30 -14.14
N ALA A 64 22.66 -4.41 -13.70
CA ALA A 64 21.39 -4.44 -13.00
C ALA A 64 21.60 -4.92 -11.57
N TYR A 65 21.57 -3.99 -10.62
CA TYR A 65 21.70 -4.30 -9.20
C TYR A 65 20.43 -4.89 -8.61
N ASN A 66 20.59 -5.80 -7.65
CA ASN A 66 19.48 -6.46 -6.94
C ASN A 66 18.64 -5.48 -6.13
N SER A 67 17.36 -5.76 -6.06
CA SER A 67 16.41 -4.98 -5.27
C SER A 67 16.34 -5.48 -3.84
N CYS A 68 16.03 -4.60 -2.86
CA CYS A 68 15.89 -4.98 -1.45
C CYS A 68 14.56 -5.69 -1.16
N ARG A 69 13.60 -5.71 -2.08
CA ARG A 69 12.24 -6.27 -1.96
C ARG A 69 11.47 -5.79 -0.71
N ASN A 70 11.93 -4.72 -0.07
CA ASN A 70 11.29 -4.18 1.13
C ASN A 70 10.00 -3.44 0.75
N ARG A 71 8.90 -3.76 1.44
CA ARG A 71 7.58 -3.15 1.20
C ARG A 71 7.48 -1.65 1.49
N HIS A 72 8.48 -1.05 2.14
CA HIS A 72 8.59 0.39 2.38
C HIS A 72 9.52 1.09 1.39
N CYS A 73 10.20 0.37 0.50
CA CYS A 73 11.15 0.94 -0.43
C CYS A 73 10.47 1.56 -1.66
N PRO A 74 10.65 2.87 -1.92
CA PRO A 74 10.05 3.53 -3.08
C PRO A 74 10.47 2.96 -4.44
N LYS A 75 11.66 2.35 -4.53
CA LYS A 75 12.17 1.72 -5.76
C LYS A 75 11.53 0.37 -6.07
N CYS A 76 11.14 -0.39 -5.02
CA CYS A 76 10.63 -1.76 -5.19
C CYS A 76 9.14 -1.83 -5.49
N GLN A 77 8.38 -0.77 -5.20
CA GLN A 77 6.92 -0.81 -5.26
C GLN A 77 6.34 -1.01 -6.67
N GLY A 78 7.04 -0.55 -7.71
CA GLY A 78 6.53 -0.63 -9.09
C GLY A 78 6.45 -2.06 -9.63
N SER A 79 7.45 -2.91 -9.38
CA SER A 79 7.43 -4.32 -9.79
C SER A 79 6.40 -5.13 -9.00
N GLN A 80 6.44 -4.99 -7.68
CA GLN A 80 5.48 -5.66 -6.78
C GLN A 80 4.02 -5.30 -7.10
N ALA A 81 3.76 -4.06 -7.51
CA ALA A 81 2.41 -3.63 -7.91
C ALA A 81 1.95 -4.32 -9.20
N ARG A 82 2.84 -4.52 -10.16
CA ARG A 82 2.52 -5.22 -11.41
C ARG A 82 2.24 -6.70 -11.17
N GLU A 83 3.13 -7.40 -10.50
CA GLU A 83 2.96 -8.82 -10.14
C GLU A 83 1.65 -9.04 -9.38
N TRP A 84 1.33 -8.16 -8.44
CA TRP A 84 0.08 -8.22 -7.70
C TRP A 84 -1.15 -7.97 -8.59
N MET A 85 -1.07 -7.02 -9.54
CA MET A 85 -2.15 -6.74 -10.49
C MET A 85 -2.43 -7.92 -11.41
N GLU A 86 -1.39 -8.51 -11.97
CA GLU A 86 -1.48 -9.67 -12.86
C GLU A 86 -2.16 -10.83 -12.14
N ALA A 87 -1.72 -11.14 -10.90
CA ALA A 87 -2.32 -12.17 -10.08
C ALA A 87 -3.80 -11.89 -9.71
N ARG A 88 -4.22 -10.62 -9.65
CA ARG A 88 -5.60 -10.24 -9.28
C ARG A 88 -6.52 -10.01 -10.49
N ALA A 89 -5.97 -9.90 -11.69
CA ALA A 89 -6.76 -9.69 -12.91
C ALA A 89 -7.76 -10.83 -13.13
N ALA A 90 -7.33 -12.07 -12.94
CA ALA A 90 -8.16 -13.27 -13.07
C ALA A 90 -9.26 -13.40 -11.98
N GLU A 91 -9.17 -12.64 -10.89
CA GLU A 91 -10.14 -12.70 -9.79
C GLU A 91 -11.24 -11.64 -9.89
N LEU A 92 -11.17 -10.76 -10.90
CA LEU A 92 -12.15 -9.71 -11.05
C LEU A 92 -13.47 -10.23 -11.63
N LEU A 93 -14.55 -9.92 -10.92
CA LEU A 93 -15.90 -10.13 -11.41
C LEU A 93 -16.28 -9.04 -12.43
N PRO A 94 -17.08 -9.32 -13.45
CA PRO A 94 -17.52 -8.36 -14.45
C PRO A 94 -18.65 -7.44 -13.95
N VAL A 95 -18.43 -6.86 -12.78
CA VAL A 95 -19.38 -5.96 -12.10
C VAL A 95 -18.70 -4.62 -11.77
N PRO A 96 -19.45 -3.53 -11.56
CA PRO A 96 -18.90 -2.30 -11.02
C PRO A 96 -18.24 -2.52 -9.66
N TYR A 97 -17.19 -1.77 -9.34
CA TYR A 97 -16.53 -1.85 -8.04
C TYR A 97 -16.59 -0.51 -7.31
N PHE A 98 -16.90 -0.57 -6.04
CA PHE A 98 -16.95 0.61 -5.17
C PHE A 98 -15.68 0.71 -4.32
N HIS A 99 -15.25 1.95 -4.13
CA HIS A 99 -14.16 2.28 -3.24
C HIS A 99 -14.73 2.91 -1.96
N VAL A 100 -14.53 2.23 -0.83
CA VAL A 100 -14.97 2.71 0.49
C VAL A 100 -13.75 2.96 1.37
N VAL A 101 -13.73 4.09 2.07
CA VAL A 101 -12.63 4.47 2.96
C VAL A 101 -13.16 4.63 4.38
N PHE A 102 -12.49 4.00 5.34
CA PHE A 102 -12.72 4.15 6.77
C PHE A 102 -11.52 4.84 7.41
N THR A 103 -11.75 5.97 8.06
CA THR A 103 -10.68 6.79 8.64
C THR A 103 -10.83 6.88 10.15
N LEU A 104 -9.73 6.66 10.88
CA LEU A 104 -9.70 6.90 12.33
C LEU A 104 -9.64 8.40 12.64
N PRO A 105 -10.35 8.88 13.67
CA PRO A 105 -10.12 10.20 14.24
C PRO A 105 -8.68 10.39 14.70
N SER A 106 -8.17 11.63 14.67
CA SER A 106 -6.79 11.95 15.07
C SER A 106 -6.45 11.44 16.47
N ALA A 107 -7.34 11.63 17.44
CA ALA A 107 -7.13 11.13 18.79
C ALA A 107 -6.89 9.61 18.87
N ILE A 108 -7.56 8.79 18.05
CA ILE A 108 -7.25 7.36 17.96
C ILE A 108 -5.95 7.15 17.15
N GLY A 109 -5.65 8.00 16.17
CA GLY A 109 -4.38 8.01 15.46
C GLY A 109 -3.19 8.20 16.40
N ASP A 110 -3.31 9.05 17.42
CA ASP A 110 -2.26 9.33 18.39
C ASP A 110 -1.93 8.10 19.25
N ILE A 111 -2.95 7.42 19.79
CA ILE A 111 -2.73 6.17 20.53
C ILE A 111 -2.35 4.99 19.62
N ALA A 112 -2.76 5.02 18.34
CA ALA A 112 -2.38 3.99 17.35
C ALA A 112 -0.87 4.00 17.06
N TYR A 113 -0.21 5.13 17.17
CA TYR A 113 1.24 5.21 16.99
C TYR A 113 1.99 4.31 17.98
N GLN A 114 1.54 4.25 19.21
CA GLN A 114 2.13 3.43 20.28
C GLN A 114 1.64 1.97 20.22
N ASN A 115 0.48 1.71 19.61
CA ASN A 115 -0.23 0.42 19.61
C ASN A 115 -0.53 -0.08 18.19
N LYS A 116 0.41 0.05 17.26
CA LYS A 116 0.18 -0.16 15.82
C LYS A 116 -0.51 -1.49 15.49
N ALA A 117 0.02 -2.61 15.99
CA ALA A 117 -0.52 -3.92 15.68
C ALA A 117 -1.98 -4.03 16.12
N VAL A 118 -2.24 -3.75 17.39
CA VAL A 118 -3.58 -3.89 17.99
C VAL A 118 -4.58 -2.96 17.30
N ILE A 119 -4.29 -1.66 17.22
CA ILE A 119 -5.26 -0.69 16.69
C ILE A 119 -5.49 -0.88 15.19
N TYR A 120 -4.47 -1.28 14.42
CA TYR A 120 -4.70 -1.58 13.00
C TYR A 120 -5.51 -2.87 12.81
N ASP A 121 -5.34 -3.89 13.66
CA ASP A 121 -6.18 -5.08 13.66
C ASP A 121 -7.63 -4.74 14.01
N LEU A 122 -7.85 -3.90 15.03
CA LEU A 122 -9.18 -3.42 15.38
C LEU A 122 -9.82 -2.61 14.25
N LEU A 123 -9.04 -1.77 13.56
CA LEU A 123 -9.51 -1.00 12.41
C LEU A 123 -9.97 -1.93 11.27
N PHE A 124 -9.19 -2.96 10.95
CA PHE A 124 -9.59 -3.97 9.97
C PHE A 124 -10.87 -4.70 10.39
N ALA A 125 -10.92 -5.18 11.63
CA ALA A 125 -12.06 -5.93 12.17
C ALA A 125 -13.34 -5.08 12.17
N ALA A 126 -13.30 -3.88 12.75
CA ALA A 126 -14.46 -3.00 12.84
C ALA A 126 -14.99 -2.57 11.47
N SER A 127 -14.09 -2.27 10.52
CA SER A 127 -14.49 -1.85 9.18
C SER A 127 -15.08 -3.02 8.37
N ALA A 128 -14.47 -4.21 8.44
CA ALA A 128 -14.97 -5.40 7.74
C ALA A 128 -16.34 -5.83 8.31
N GLU A 129 -16.46 -5.90 9.62
CA GLU A 129 -17.72 -6.22 10.31
C GLU A 129 -18.83 -5.22 9.97
N THR A 130 -18.51 -3.92 9.93
CA THR A 130 -19.43 -2.87 9.49
C THR A 130 -19.98 -3.14 8.09
N MET A 131 -19.08 -3.38 7.14
CA MET A 131 -19.46 -3.60 5.75
C MET A 131 -20.30 -4.87 5.57
N LEU A 132 -19.87 -5.98 6.19
CA LEU A 132 -20.53 -7.27 6.08
C LEU A 132 -21.92 -7.24 6.72
N THR A 133 -22.05 -6.62 7.90
CA THR A 133 -23.33 -6.49 8.62
C THR A 133 -24.35 -5.67 7.83
N ILE A 134 -23.95 -4.50 7.34
CA ILE A 134 -24.88 -3.62 6.61
C ILE A 134 -25.23 -4.22 5.23
N ALA A 135 -24.28 -4.88 4.57
CA ALA A 135 -24.56 -5.54 3.29
C ALA A 135 -25.48 -6.77 3.42
N ALA A 136 -25.40 -7.50 4.54
CA ALA A 136 -26.25 -8.66 4.80
C ALA A 136 -27.72 -8.27 5.15
N ASP A 137 -27.95 -7.03 5.58
CA ASP A 137 -29.29 -6.55 5.91
C ASP A 137 -30.15 -6.40 4.63
N PRO A 138 -31.32 -7.09 4.52
CA PRO A 138 -32.23 -6.98 3.38
C PRO A 138 -32.69 -5.55 3.05
N LYS A 139 -32.74 -4.66 4.05
CA LYS A 139 -33.07 -3.23 3.88
C LYS A 139 -32.01 -2.50 3.04
N HIS A 140 -30.80 -3.04 2.93
CA HIS A 140 -29.69 -2.42 2.21
C HIS A 140 -29.31 -3.18 0.95
N LEU A 141 -28.75 -4.38 1.07
CA LEU A 141 -28.38 -5.23 -0.07
C LEU A 141 -28.95 -6.65 0.06
N GLY A 142 -28.97 -7.21 1.28
CA GLY A 142 -29.44 -8.57 1.54
C GLY A 142 -28.53 -9.65 0.98
N ALA A 143 -27.23 -9.39 0.86
CA ALA A 143 -26.28 -10.31 0.25
C ALA A 143 -24.93 -10.36 0.98
N ARG A 144 -24.19 -11.46 0.75
CA ARG A 144 -22.79 -11.61 1.18
C ARG A 144 -21.90 -10.93 0.14
N ILE A 145 -21.12 -9.96 0.55
CA ILE A 145 -20.18 -9.23 -0.30
C ILE A 145 -18.74 -9.75 -0.15
N GLY A 146 -17.90 -9.47 -1.15
CA GLY A 146 -16.45 -9.64 -1.07
C GLY A 146 -15.75 -8.30 -0.80
N ILE A 147 -14.67 -8.29 -0.02
CA ILE A 147 -13.92 -7.08 0.30
C ILE A 147 -12.43 -7.34 0.17
N THR A 148 -11.72 -6.48 -0.57
CA THR A 148 -10.26 -6.33 -0.47
C THR A 148 -9.95 -5.05 0.28
N ALA A 149 -9.35 -5.15 1.47
CA ALA A 149 -9.01 -4.03 2.34
C ALA A 149 -7.50 -3.78 2.38
N VAL A 150 -7.09 -2.52 2.26
CA VAL A 150 -5.68 -2.10 2.27
C VAL A 150 -5.45 -1.01 3.29
N LEU A 151 -4.53 -1.23 4.23
CA LEU A 151 -4.16 -0.24 5.24
C LEU A 151 -3.20 0.80 4.67
N HIS A 152 -3.55 2.06 4.85
CA HIS A 152 -2.66 3.20 4.75
C HIS A 152 -2.54 3.89 6.11
N THR A 153 -1.34 4.36 6.43
CA THR A 153 -1.06 5.01 7.71
C THR A 153 -0.64 6.48 7.54
N TRP A 154 -0.65 7.01 6.32
CA TRP A 154 -0.12 8.33 5.98
C TRP A 154 -1.11 9.24 5.26
N GLY A 155 -1.06 10.52 5.61
CA GLY A 155 -1.59 11.60 4.79
C GLY A 155 -0.59 12.08 3.72
N SER A 156 -0.97 13.06 2.91
CA SER A 156 -0.11 13.61 1.85
C SER A 156 1.19 14.23 2.38
N ALA A 157 1.17 14.80 3.59
CA ALA A 157 2.33 15.36 4.28
C ALA A 157 3.13 14.34 5.10
N MET A 158 2.92 13.05 4.90
CA MET A 158 3.47 11.95 5.71
C MET A 158 3.13 12.05 7.21
N THR A 159 2.01 12.68 7.55
CA THR A 159 1.47 12.66 8.92
C THR A 159 0.84 11.30 9.21
N HIS A 160 0.89 10.84 10.46
CA HIS A 160 0.25 9.58 10.85
C HIS A 160 -1.27 9.71 10.78
N HIS A 161 -1.87 8.98 9.86
CA HIS A 161 -3.31 9.05 9.53
C HIS A 161 -3.84 7.67 9.11
N PRO A 162 -4.04 6.76 10.07
CA PRO A 162 -4.47 5.40 9.75
C PRO A 162 -5.88 5.37 9.14
N HIS A 163 -6.00 4.74 7.98
CA HIS A 163 -7.26 4.54 7.28
C HIS A 163 -7.20 3.32 6.37
N LEU A 164 -8.36 2.73 6.11
CA LEU A 164 -8.50 1.59 5.21
C LEU A 164 -9.14 2.03 3.90
N HIS A 165 -8.54 1.59 2.81
CA HIS A 165 -9.17 1.56 1.49
C HIS A 165 -9.77 0.19 1.27
N MET A 166 -11.07 0.12 1.03
CA MET A 166 -11.78 -1.12 0.71
C MET A 166 -12.30 -1.06 -0.72
N ILE A 167 -12.03 -2.10 -1.48
CA ILE A 167 -12.60 -2.30 -2.81
C ILE A 167 -13.59 -3.45 -2.71
N VAL A 168 -14.80 -3.19 -3.21
CA VAL A 168 -15.94 -4.07 -3.02
C VAL A 168 -16.68 -4.21 -4.35
N PRO A 169 -16.95 -5.43 -4.84
CA PRO A 169 -17.83 -5.65 -5.97
C PRO A 169 -19.21 -5.03 -5.75
N GLY A 170 -19.82 -4.51 -6.79
CA GLY A 170 -21.14 -3.85 -6.76
C GLY A 170 -22.30 -4.83 -6.65
N GLY A 171 -22.23 -5.74 -5.71
CA GLY A 171 -23.21 -6.75 -5.41
C GLY A 171 -22.66 -7.84 -4.53
N GLY A 172 -23.39 -8.92 -4.40
CA GLY A 172 -23.00 -10.08 -3.61
C GLY A 172 -23.87 -11.30 -3.88
N ILE A 173 -23.47 -12.44 -3.33
CA ILE A 173 -24.24 -13.68 -3.41
C ILE A 173 -25.36 -13.65 -2.37
N SER A 174 -26.60 -13.93 -2.78
CA SER A 174 -27.77 -14.05 -1.91
C SER A 174 -27.51 -15.07 -0.78
N ARG A 175 -28.28 -14.97 0.31
CA ARG A 175 -28.09 -15.81 1.51
C ARG A 175 -28.27 -17.30 1.20
N ASP A 176 -29.24 -17.61 0.32
CA ASP A 176 -29.53 -18.96 -0.17
C ASP A 176 -28.58 -19.42 -1.30
N ARG A 177 -27.63 -18.59 -1.70
CA ARG A 177 -26.65 -18.84 -2.76
C ARG A 177 -27.24 -19.05 -4.16
N SER A 178 -28.50 -18.66 -4.39
CA SER A 178 -29.22 -18.92 -5.63
C SER A 178 -29.03 -17.84 -6.70
N ARG A 179 -28.61 -16.63 -6.33
CA ARG A 179 -28.51 -15.50 -7.28
C ARG A 179 -27.44 -14.49 -6.86
N TRP A 180 -26.97 -13.73 -7.85
CA TRP A 180 -26.21 -12.52 -7.63
C TRP A 180 -27.16 -11.35 -7.37
N VAL A 181 -27.01 -10.68 -6.23
CA VAL A 181 -27.80 -9.49 -5.89
C VAL A 181 -26.97 -8.26 -6.29
N ALA A 182 -27.32 -7.68 -7.43
CA ALA A 182 -26.66 -6.48 -7.94
C ALA A 182 -27.07 -5.23 -7.15
N LYS A 183 -26.16 -4.28 -7.01
CA LYS A 183 -26.44 -2.95 -6.46
C LYS A 183 -26.66 -1.92 -7.58
N ARG A 184 -27.43 -0.86 -7.28
CA ARG A 184 -27.62 0.26 -8.21
C ARG A 184 -26.27 0.88 -8.59
N PRO A 185 -26.04 1.27 -9.83
CA PRO A 185 -24.73 1.73 -10.30
C PRO A 185 -24.15 2.90 -9.50
N ASP A 186 -25.00 3.81 -9.03
CA ASP A 186 -24.57 5.06 -8.37
C ASP A 186 -24.56 5.03 -6.84
N PHE A 187 -25.05 3.97 -6.24
CA PHE A 187 -25.17 3.90 -4.78
C PHE A 187 -24.82 2.51 -4.26
N PHE A 188 -23.86 2.43 -3.36
CA PHE A 188 -23.48 1.15 -2.74
C PHE A 188 -24.21 0.91 -1.41
N LEU A 189 -23.79 1.57 -0.35
CA LEU A 189 -24.36 1.46 1.00
C LEU A 189 -24.45 2.86 1.65
N PRO A 190 -25.38 3.10 2.56
CA PRO A 190 -25.57 4.43 3.16
C PRO A 190 -24.40 4.80 4.08
N VAL A 191 -23.57 5.74 3.66
CA VAL A 191 -22.34 6.18 4.35
C VAL A 191 -22.59 6.60 5.80
N ARG A 192 -23.75 7.23 6.09
CA ARG A 192 -24.12 7.64 7.47
C ARG A 192 -24.33 6.42 8.37
N VAL A 193 -24.94 5.36 7.85
CA VAL A 193 -25.17 4.10 8.58
C VAL A 193 -23.84 3.39 8.82
N LEU A 194 -23.01 3.29 7.78
CA LEU A 194 -21.66 2.75 7.90
C LEU A 194 -20.84 3.50 8.96
N SER A 195 -20.83 4.83 8.92
CA SER A 195 -20.11 5.67 9.89
C SER A 195 -20.57 5.45 11.34
N LYS A 196 -21.88 5.33 11.56
CA LYS A 196 -22.45 5.11 12.91
C LYS A 196 -22.07 3.74 13.46
N LEU A 197 -22.19 2.69 12.65
CA LEU A 197 -21.84 1.33 13.06
C LEU A 197 -20.34 1.17 13.27
N PHE A 198 -19.51 1.66 12.35
CA PHE A 198 -18.05 1.64 12.45
C PHE A 198 -17.55 2.31 13.72
N ARG A 199 -18.06 3.51 14.03
CA ARG A 199 -17.74 4.23 15.27
C ARG A 199 -18.05 3.39 16.50
N ARG A 200 -19.25 2.80 16.57
CA ARG A 200 -19.67 1.94 17.69
C ARG A 200 -18.73 0.75 17.86
N LEU A 201 -18.56 -0.04 16.80
CA LEU A 201 -17.74 -1.24 16.84
C LEU A 201 -16.27 -0.94 17.17
N MET A 202 -15.71 0.12 16.59
CA MET A 202 -14.33 0.49 16.89
C MET A 202 -14.14 0.91 18.34
N ILE A 203 -15.06 1.68 18.91
CA ILE A 203 -14.98 2.10 20.32
C ILE A 203 -15.19 0.89 21.25
N GLU A 204 -16.14 0.00 20.96
CA GLU A 204 -16.35 -1.23 21.73
C GLU A 204 -15.10 -2.10 21.76
N LYS A 205 -14.49 -2.30 20.59
CA LYS A 205 -13.24 -3.07 20.45
C LYS A 205 -12.05 -2.40 21.16
N LEU A 206 -11.96 -1.06 21.14
CA LEU A 206 -10.91 -0.33 21.87
C LEU A 206 -11.07 -0.49 23.39
N VAL A 207 -12.29 -0.39 23.90
CA VAL A 207 -12.57 -0.60 25.32
C VAL A 207 -12.25 -2.04 25.74
N ALA A 208 -12.63 -3.01 24.94
CA ALA A 208 -12.28 -4.42 25.18
C ALA A 208 -10.77 -4.67 25.19
N ALA A 209 -10.03 -4.10 24.22
CA ALA A 209 -8.57 -4.22 24.16
C ALA A 209 -7.88 -3.53 25.35
N HIS A 210 -8.40 -2.39 25.81
CA HIS A 210 -7.92 -1.71 27.01
C HIS A 210 -8.14 -2.59 28.26
N ALA A 211 -9.36 -3.10 28.45
CA ALA A 211 -9.68 -3.98 29.58
C ALA A 211 -8.85 -5.27 29.60
N ALA A 212 -8.48 -5.79 28.41
CA ALA A 212 -7.61 -6.94 28.26
C ALA A 212 -6.10 -6.62 28.41
N GLY A 213 -5.71 -5.38 28.74
CA GLY A 213 -4.32 -4.97 28.91
C GLY A 213 -3.50 -5.01 27.61
N GLN A 214 -4.14 -4.97 26.44
CA GLN A 214 -3.46 -5.07 25.15
C GLN A 214 -2.90 -3.72 24.66
N LEU A 215 -3.25 -2.62 25.32
CA LEU A 215 -2.82 -1.28 24.95
C LEU A 215 -1.77 -0.76 25.92
N THR A 216 -0.74 -0.14 25.36
CA THR A 216 0.32 0.54 26.12
C THR A 216 0.25 2.03 25.88
N PHE A 217 0.60 2.83 26.94
CA PHE A 217 0.50 4.28 26.89
C PHE A 217 1.75 4.92 27.49
N HIS A 218 2.34 5.87 26.76
CA HIS A 218 3.57 6.55 27.14
C HIS A 218 3.43 8.07 26.95
N GLY A 219 4.32 8.82 27.62
CA GLY A 219 4.39 10.28 27.49
C GLY A 219 3.06 10.95 27.85
N ALA A 220 2.57 11.83 26.99
CA ALA A 220 1.31 12.55 27.19
C ALA A 220 0.06 11.65 27.34
N HIS A 221 0.16 10.40 26.93
CA HIS A 221 -0.93 9.43 27.01
C HIS A 221 -0.80 8.45 28.20
N ALA A 222 0.22 8.56 29.04
CA ALA A 222 0.48 7.61 30.13
C ALA A 222 -0.72 7.44 31.09
N ALA A 223 -1.46 8.52 31.36
CA ALA A 223 -2.67 8.47 32.19
C ALA A 223 -3.79 7.58 31.66
N LEU A 224 -3.78 7.26 30.35
CA LEU A 224 -4.80 6.42 29.71
C LEU A 224 -4.73 4.93 30.10
N VAL A 225 -3.72 4.51 30.85
CA VAL A 225 -3.70 3.21 31.55
C VAL A 225 -4.89 3.09 32.48
N ASN A 226 -5.30 4.21 33.10
CA ASN A 226 -6.46 4.24 33.98
C ASN A 226 -7.77 4.15 33.16
N THR A 227 -8.66 3.23 33.53
CA THR A 227 -9.92 2.96 32.81
C THR A 227 -10.85 4.19 32.75
N LYS A 228 -10.92 4.99 33.84
CA LYS A 228 -11.75 6.21 33.87
C LYS A 228 -11.18 7.28 32.95
N ALA A 229 -9.84 7.46 32.93
CA ALA A 229 -9.18 8.40 32.04
C ALA A 229 -9.36 7.99 30.57
N PHE A 230 -9.25 6.70 30.26
CA PHE A 230 -9.46 6.17 28.91
C PHE A 230 -10.93 6.34 28.46
N ALA A 231 -11.89 6.06 29.32
CA ALA A 231 -13.30 6.29 29.04
C ALA A 231 -13.61 7.77 28.77
N ALA A 232 -13.04 8.69 29.57
CA ALA A 232 -13.16 10.14 29.37
C ALA A 232 -12.51 10.58 28.03
N TYR A 233 -11.37 10.03 27.67
CA TYR A 233 -10.70 10.28 26.39
C TYR A 233 -11.56 9.86 25.18
N LEU A 234 -12.27 8.74 25.29
CA LEU A 234 -13.16 8.26 24.23
C LEU A 234 -14.53 8.94 24.20
N ALA A 235 -14.97 9.58 25.27
CA ALA A 235 -16.32 10.14 25.39
C ALA A 235 -16.69 11.15 24.28
N PRO A 236 -15.83 12.12 23.90
CA PRO A 236 -16.10 13.03 22.79
C PRO A 236 -16.26 12.30 21.46
N LEU A 237 -15.48 11.23 21.24
CA LEU A 237 -15.46 10.47 19.99
C LEU A 237 -16.75 9.69 19.75
N ARG A 238 -17.51 9.38 20.82
CA ARG A 238 -18.84 8.75 20.72
C ARG A 238 -19.89 9.66 20.11
N ARG A 239 -19.72 10.97 20.22
CA ARG A 239 -20.66 11.99 19.76
C ARG A 239 -20.31 12.58 18.40
N THR A 240 -19.05 12.51 18.00
CA THR A 240 -18.59 13.03 16.71
C THR A 240 -18.91 12.08 15.57
N ARG A 241 -19.05 12.63 14.36
CA ARG A 241 -19.18 11.83 13.14
C ARG A 241 -17.79 11.36 12.69
N TRP A 242 -17.65 10.05 12.50
CA TRP A 242 -16.43 9.49 11.94
C TRP A 242 -16.48 9.49 10.42
N PHE A 243 -15.31 9.69 9.82
CA PHE A 243 -15.23 9.83 8.39
C PHE A 243 -15.26 8.45 7.71
N VAL A 244 -16.35 8.23 6.97
CA VAL A 244 -16.48 7.13 6.01
C VAL A 244 -16.86 7.75 4.68
N TYR A 245 -16.17 7.31 3.63
CA TYR A 245 -16.36 7.81 2.28
C TYR A 245 -16.59 6.66 1.32
N ALA A 246 -17.57 6.76 0.45
CA ALA A 246 -17.82 5.82 -0.63
C ALA A 246 -17.79 6.59 -1.96
N LYS A 247 -16.90 6.17 -2.84
CA LYS A 247 -16.77 6.73 -4.18
C LYS A 247 -17.59 5.90 -5.16
N ARG A 248 -18.19 6.57 -6.17
CA ARG A 248 -18.86 5.95 -7.31
C ARG A 248 -17.97 4.92 -7.99
N PRO A 249 -18.56 3.93 -8.66
CA PRO A 249 -17.81 2.83 -9.25
C PRO A 249 -16.83 3.32 -10.32
N PHE A 250 -15.78 2.56 -10.47
CA PHE A 250 -14.82 2.73 -11.55
C PHE A 250 -15.40 2.31 -12.89
N ALA A 251 -14.93 2.91 -13.97
CA ALA A 251 -15.28 2.54 -15.34
C ALA A 251 -14.64 1.18 -15.72
N GLY A 252 -15.16 0.10 -15.15
CA GLY A 252 -14.78 -1.28 -15.47
C GLY A 252 -13.61 -1.87 -14.66
N PRO A 253 -13.39 -3.19 -14.78
CA PRO A 253 -12.42 -3.95 -13.99
C PRO A 253 -10.97 -3.47 -14.12
N LYS A 254 -10.53 -3.12 -15.34
CA LYS A 254 -9.16 -2.62 -15.58
C LYS A 254 -8.86 -1.32 -14.82
N ALA A 255 -9.84 -0.40 -14.73
CA ALA A 255 -9.68 0.84 -13.97
C ALA A 255 -9.58 0.58 -12.46
N VAL A 256 -10.29 -0.44 -11.97
CA VAL A 256 -10.19 -0.92 -10.57
C VAL A 256 -8.80 -1.44 -10.26
N LEU A 257 -8.25 -2.29 -11.13
CA LEU A 257 -6.89 -2.83 -10.94
C LEU A 257 -5.84 -1.74 -10.97
N ALA A 258 -5.88 -0.84 -11.93
CA ALA A 258 -4.98 0.29 -12.02
C ALA A 258 -5.09 1.20 -10.78
N TYR A 259 -6.26 1.32 -10.20
CA TYR A 259 -6.49 2.05 -8.97
C TYR A 259 -5.94 1.29 -7.75
N LEU A 260 -6.27 0.01 -7.62
CA LEU A 260 -5.82 -0.87 -6.54
C LEU A 260 -4.30 -0.94 -6.47
N SER A 261 -3.62 -1.08 -7.59
CA SER A 261 -2.16 -1.14 -7.64
C SER A 261 -1.51 0.10 -7.03
N ARG A 262 -2.13 1.27 -7.22
CA ARG A 262 -1.67 2.54 -6.62
C ARG A 262 -1.79 2.54 -5.10
N TYR A 263 -2.71 1.76 -4.52
CA TYR A 263 -2.95 1.73 -3.07
C TYR A 263 -2.30 0.53 -2.40
N THR A 264 -2.29 -0.64 -3.03
CA THR A 264 -1.73 -1.86 -2.44
C THR A 264 -0.22 -1.80 -2.25
N HIS A 265 0.49 -1.14 -3.19
CA HIS A 265 1.95 -1.04 -3.18
C HIS A 265 2.46 0.40 -2.98
N ARG A 266 1.64 1.27 -2.42
CA ARG A 266 2.04 2.65 -2.13
C ARG A 266 2.87 2.71 -0.84
N VAL A 267 3.89 3.57 -0.84
CA VAL A 267 4.69 3.96 0.33
C VAL A 267 4.30 5.37 0.77
N ALA A 268 4.75 5.80 1.94
CA ALA A 268 4.44 7.11 2.49
C ALA A 268 4.79 8.27 1.53
N ILE A 269 5.90 8.11 0.81
CA ILE A 269 6.33 9.04 -0.25
C ILE A 269 7.02 8.28 -1.39
N SER A 270 6.75 8.62 -2.63
CA SER A 270 7.49 8.15 -3.80
C SER A 270 8.62 9.14 -4.16
N ASN A 271 9.71 8.64 -4.75
CA ASN A 271 10.82 9.50 -5.17
C ASN A 271 10.40 10.64 -6.11
N ARG A 272 9.37 10.42 -6.96
CA ARG A 272 8.82 11.45 -7.87
C ARG A 272 8.20 12.67 -7.16
N ARG A 273 7.93 12.56 -5.86
CA ARG A 273 7.42 13.68 -5.06
C ARG A 273 8.53 14.55 -4.48
N LEU A 274 9.77 14.06 -4.42
CA LEU A 274 10.92 14.81 -3.97
C LEU A 274 11.25 15.90 -5.03
N ILE A 275 11.58 17.09 -4.55
CA ILE A 275 11.93 18.25 -5.38
C ILE A 275 13.40 18.60 -5.17
N ALA A 276 13.80 18.78 -3.91
CA ALA A 276 15.16 19.14 -3.52
C ALA A 276 15.48 18.59 -2.12
N ALA A 277 16.75 18.31 -1.86
CA ALA A 277 17.27 18.05 -0.54
C ALA A 277 18.69 18.63 -0.44
N ASP A 278 18.98 19.25 0.69
CA ASP A 278 20.29 19.76 1.06
C ASP A 278 20.58 19.50 2.55
N ALA A 279 21.64 20.06 3.09
CA ALA A 279 22.04 19.86 4.49
C ALA A 279 21.00 20.33 5.52
N ARG A 280 20.08 21.21 5.15
CA ARG A 280 19.13 21.86 6.06
C ARG A 280 17.67 21.49 5.81
N ALA A 281 17.33 21.08 4.60
CA ALA A 281 15.94 20.95 4.19
C ALA A 281 15.69 19.86 3.16
N VAL A 282 14.51 19.23 3.25
CA VAL A 282 13.95 18.32 2.24
C VAL A 282 12.62 18.90 1.76
N THR A 283 12.54 19.23 0.48
CA THR A 283 11.35 19.82 -0.15
C THR A 283 10.67 18.78 -1.05
N PHE A 284 9.35 18.64 -0.90
CA PHE A 284 8.56 17.66 -1.65
C PHE A 284 7.13 18.13 -1.92
N LYS A 285 6.50 17.53 -2.93
CA LYS A 285 5.10 17.80 -3.32
C LYS A 285 4.13 17.19 -2.32
N VAL A 286 3.15 17.99 -1.87
CA VAL A 286 2.01 17.54 -1.06
C VAL A 286 0.71 17.85 -1.79
N LYS A 287 -0.36 17.15 -1.40
CA LYS A 287 -1.70 17.35 -1.96
C LYS A 287 -2.64 17.87 -0.88
N ASP A 288 -3.22 19.04 -1.09
CA ASP A 288 -4.31 19.56 -0.27
C ASP A 288 -5.63 19.02 -0.81
N TYR A 289 -6.26 18.15 -0.05
CA TYR A 289 -7.52 17.49 -0.46
C TYR A 289 -8.76 18.36 -0.30
N ARG A 290 -8.61 19.59 0.26
CA ARG A 290 -9.69 20.56 0.39
C ARG A 290 -9.88 21.40 -0.87
N ILE A 291 -8.90 21.34 -1.78
CA ILE A 291 -8.89 22.10 -3.04
C ILE A 291 -9.03 21.13 -4.20
N ASP A 292 -9.94 21.43 -5.13
CA ASP A 292 -10.06 20.72 -6.39
C ASP A 292 -9.24 21.41 -7.50
N GLY A 293 -8.85 20.63 -8.52
CA GLY A 293 -8.07 21.14 -9.64
C GLY A 293 -6.55 21.18 -9.39
N PRO A 294 -5.79 21.85 -10.28
CA PRO A 294 -4.32 21.89 -10.24
C PRO A 294 -3.74 22.55 -8.99
N GLY A 295 -4.40 23.58 -8.45
CA GLY A 295 -3.97 24.30 -7.24
C GLY A 295 -3.90 23.48 -5.96
N ARG A 296 -4.40 22.24 -5.97
CA ARG A 296 -4.29 21.31 -4.83
C ARG A 296 -2.87 20.79 -4.57
N TYR A 297 -1.96 20.95 -5.52
CA TYR A 297 -0.56 20.54 -5.33
C TYR A 297 0.25 21.69 -4.77
N LYS A 298 0.80 21.50 -3.58
CA LYS A 298 1.64 22.45 -2.86
C LYS A 298 3.01 21.83 -2.59
N THR A 299 3.96 22.63 -2.23
CA THR A 299 5.26 22.18 -1.72
C THR A 299 5.27 22.22 -0.20
N MET A 300 6.02 21.31 0.39
CA MET A 300 6.32 21.27 1.82
C MET A 300 7.81 21.08 2.00
N THR A 301 8.38 21.85 2.90
CA THR A 301 9.80 21.77 3.28
C THR A 301 9.87 21.34 4.74
N LEU A 302 10.71 20.35 5.03
CA LEU A 302 10.95 19.82 6.37
C LEU A 302 12.46 19.77 6.64
N ASP A 303 12.82 19.89 7.90
CA ASP A 303 14.14 19.48 8.38
C ASP A 303 14.38 17.99 8.00
N PRO A 304 15.62 17.58 7.62
CA PRO A 304 15.91 16.21 7.23
C PRO A 304 15.59 15.16 8.31
N HIS A 305 15.82 15.46 9.58
CA HIS A 305 15.49 14.55 10.69
C HIS A 305 13.99 14.37 10.84
N GLU A 306 13.21 15.45 10.68
CA GLU A 306 11.74 15.37 10.68
C GLU A 306 11.20 14.62 9.47
N PHE A 307 11.81 14.76 8.29
CA PHE A 307 11.47 13.96 7.12
C PHE A 307 11.69 12.46 7.39
N ILE A 308 12.87 12.08 7.92
CA ILE A 308 13.20 10.69 8.27
C ILE A 308 12.21 10.16 9.31
N ARG A 309 11.93 10.92 10.38
CA ARG A 309 10.97 10.57 11.42
C ARG A 309 9.59 10.31 10.80
N ARG A 310 9.07 11.24 9.98
CA ARG A 310 7.77 11.05 9.30
C ARG A 310 7.75 9.85 8.38
N PHE A 311 8.82 9.54 7.70
CA PHE A 311 8.89 8.33 6.89
C PHE A 311 8.80 7.07 7.77
N LEU A 312 9.58 7.02 8.84
CA LEU A 312 9.72 5.84 9.70
C LEU A 312 8.53 5.56 10.61
N ILE A 313 7.69 6.56 10.91
CA ILE A 313 6.44 6.30 11.67
C ILE A 313 5.49 5.37 10.91
N HIS A 314 5.64 5.23 9.59
CA HIS A 314 4.81 4.36 8.74
C HIS A 314 5.35 2.94 8.62
N VAL A 315 6.49 2.63 9.21
CA VAL A 315 7.01 1.27 9.27
C VAL A 315 6.05 0.40 10.08
N LEU A 316 5.53 -0.63 9.41
CA LEU A 316 4.57 -1.56 10.00
C LEU A 316 5.28 -2.61 10.89
N PRO A 317 4.61 -3.16 11.89
CA PRO A 317 5.13 -4.26 12.69
C PRO A 317 5.56 -5.45 11.82
N LYS A 318 6.52 -6.24 12.33
CA LYS A 318 6.97 -7.47 11.66
C LYS A 318 5.78 -8.42 11.48
N GLY A 319 5.65 -9.01 10.29
CA GLY A 319 4.56 -9.95 9.97
C GLY A 319 3.19 -9.31 9.75
N PHE A 320 3.03 -7.99 9.95
CA PHE A 320 1.72 -7.35 9.79
C PHE A 320 1.26 -7.34 8.33
N HIS A 321 0.12 -7.96 8.05
CA HIS A 321 -0.51 -8.00 6.73
C HIS A 321 -1.32 -6.73 6.50
N ARG A 322 -0.87 -5.88 5.57
CA ARG A 322 -1.56 -4.63 5.24
C ARG A 322 -2.67 -4.77 4.20
N ILE A 323 -2.76 -5.93 3.55
CA ILE A 323 -3.83 -6.29 2.61
C ILE A 323 -4.55 -7.48 3.20
N ARG A 324 -5.89 -7.38 3.31
CA ARG A 324 -6.73 -8.46 3.83
C ARG A 324 -8.00 -8.60 3.00
N HIS A 325 -8.47 -9.83 2.90
CA HIS A 325 -9.67 -10.17 2.14
C HIS A 325 -10.76 -10.68 3.10
N TYR A 326 -12.01 -10.28 2.85
CA TYR A 326 -13.14 -10.64 3.69
C TYR A 326 -14.36 -11.09 2.87
N GLY A 327 -15.30 -11.77 3.55
CA GLY A 327 -16.54 -12.24 2.95
C GLY A 327 -16.30 -13.23 1.82
N LEU A 328 -16.83 -12.97 0.61
CA LEU A 328 -16.66 -13.85 -0.55
C LEU A 328 -15.18 -14.05 -0.96
N LEU A 329 -14.33 -13.05 -0.66
CA LEU A 329 -12.91 -13.06 -1.04
C LEU A 329 -12.00 -13.57 0.08
N ALA A 330 -12.53 -14.07 1.20
CA ALA A 330 -11.73 -14.65 2.28
C ALA A 330 -11.00 -15.92 1.80
N GLY A 331 -9.72 -16.09 2.20
CA GLY A 331 -8.78 -17.05 1.62
C GLY A 331 -9.31 -18.47 1.43
N GLY A 332 -9.87 -19.09 2.48
CA GLY A 332 -10.30 -20.50 2.43
C GLY A 332 -11.54 -20.80 1.57
N VAL A 333 -12.31 -19.77 1.20
CA VAL A 333 -13.59 -19.94 0.45
C VAL A 333 -13.61 -19.13 -0.85
N LYS A 334 -12.50 -18.50 -1.19
CA LYS A 334 -12.43 -17.55 -2.30
C LYS A 334 -12.66 -18.19 -3.65
N ALA A 335 -11.99 -19.31 -3.93
CA ALA A 335 -12.08 -20.00 -5.21
C ALA A 335 -13.55 -20.43 -5.50
N ASP A 336 -14.18 -21.11 -4.55
CA ASP A 336 -15.56 -21.59 -4.68
C ASP A 336 -16.56 -20.43 -4.82
N ASN A 337 -16.36 -19.35 -4.05
CA ASN A 337 -17.24 -18.20 -4.14
C ASN A 337 -17.06 -17.42 -5.45
N LEU A 338 -15.85 -17.33 -6.00
CA LEU A 338 -15.63 -16.72 -7.32
C LEU A 338 -16.23 -17.56 -8.43
N ALA A 339 -16.06 -18.89 -8.41
CA ALA A 339 -16.67 -19.81 -9.36
C ALA A 339 -18.20 -19.67 -9.35
N LEU A 340 -18.82 -19.70 -8.17
CA LEU A 340 -20.25 -19.49 -8.01
C LEU A 340 -20.68 -18.09 -8.48
N ALA A 341 -19.92 -17.04 -8.18
CA ALA A 341 -20.27 -15.69 -8.63
C ALA A 341 -20.23 -15.57 -10.15
N HIS A 342 -19.26 -16.19 -10.84
CA HIS A 342 -19.21 -16.24 -12.30
C HIS A 342 -20.43 -16.99 -12.87
N GLN A 343 -20.79 -18.14 -12.30
CA GLN A 343 -21.97 -18.89 -12.69
C GLN A 343 -23.26 -18.08 -12.52
N LEU A 344 -23.44 -17.40 -11.38
CA LEU A 344 -24.63 -16.59 -11.09
C LEU A 344 -24.70 -15.30 -11.92
N LEU A 345 -23.58 -14.84 -12.47
CA LEU A 345 -23.51 -13.70 -13.39
C LEU A 345 -23.62 -14.11 -14.85
N ASP A 346 -23.77 -15.42 -15.14
CA ASP A 346 -23.82 -16.00 -16.49
C ASP A 346 -22.61 -15.57 -17.36
N VAL A 347 -21.44 -15.59 -16.76
CA VAL A 347 -20.19 -15.20 -17.43
C VAL A 347 -19.17 -16.33 -17.27
N ALA A 348 -18.55 -16.73 -18.37
CA ALA A 348 -17.48 -17.71 -18.34
C ALA A 348 -16.39 -17.25 -17.38
N ALA A 349 -15.95 -18.13 -16.49
CA ALA A 349 -14.78 -17.88 -15.68
C ALA A 349 -13.59 -17.56 -16.59
N PRO A 350 -12.75 -16.54 -16.26
CA PRO A 350 -11.57 -16.28 -17.04
C PRO A 350 -10.74 -17.57 -17.10
N LYS A 351 -10.51 -18.06 -18.32
CA LYS A 351 -9.59 -19.19 -18.51
C LYS A 351 -8.25 -18.74 -17.95
N PRO A 352 -7.61 -19.52 -17.07
CA PRO A 352 -6.21 -19.28 -16.78
C PRO A 352 -5.52 -19.28 -18.16
N GLU A 353 -4.79 -18.20 -18.46
CA GLU A 353 -3.87 -18.26 -19.58
C GLU A 353 -3.01 -19.49 -19.34
N PRO A 354 -2.82 -20.37 -20.35
CA PRO A 354 -1.98 -21.54 -20.15
C PRO A 354 -0.65 -21.02 -19.58
N GLU A 355 -0.33 -21.50 -18.38
CA GLU A 355 1.05 -21.38 -17.89
C GLU A 355 1.86 -22.06 -19.00
N ASP A 356 2.56 -21.29 -19.81
CA ASP A 356 3.63 -21.79 -20.64
C ASP A 356 4.58 -22.52 -19.69
N ILE A 357 4.38 -23.83 -19.57
CA ILE A 357 5.30 -24.75 -18.88
C ILE A 357 6.51 -24.87 -19.80
N ALA A 358 7.25 -23.81 -19.90
CA ALA A 358 8.57 -23.85 -20.49
C ALA A 358 9.35 -22.65 -19.97
N SER A 359 10.40 -22.97 -19.32
CA SER A 359 11.47 -22.09 -18.85
C SER A 359 11.22 -21.41 -17.50
N ASP A 360 12.16 -21.66 -16.62
CA ASP A 360 12.69 -20.81 -15.57
C ASP A 360 12.09 -19.39 -15.64
N PRO A 361 11.56 -18.78 -14.57
CA PRO A 361 11.02 -17.43 -14.64
C PRO A 361 12.15 -16.46 -15.00
N ALA A 362 12.57 -16.53 -16.25
CA ALA A 362 13.45 -15.56 -16.86
C ALA A 362 12.72 -14.22 -16.67
N THR A 363 13.19 -13.44 -15.72
CA THR A 363 12.93 -12.01 -15.62
C THR A 363 12.79 -11.51 -17.06
N PRO A 364 11.66 -10.84 -17.45
CA PRO A 364 11.47 -10.42 -18.83
C PRO A 364 12.75 -9.72 -19.28
N LEU A 365 13.44 -10.33 -20.21
CA LEU A 365 14.73 -9.87 -20.72
C LEU A 365 14.51 -8.42 -21.16
N LYS A 366 15.15 -7.50 -20.50
CA LYS A 366 15.04 -6.09 -20.83
C LYS A 366 15.48 -5.91 -22.26
N SER A 367 14.68 -5.23 -23.07
CA SER A 367 15.09 -4.83 -24.41
C SER A 367 16.28 -3.89 -24.30
N CYS A 368 17.24 -4.06 -25.16
CA CYS A 368 18.41 -3.18 -25.26
C CYS A 368 17.96 -1.74 -25.55
N PRO A 369 18.39 -0.75 -24.76
CA PRO A 369 17.98 0.65 -24.98
C PRO A 369 18.58 1.25 -26.26
N CYS A 370 19.61 0.62 -26.86
CA CYS A 370 20.23 1.08 -28.11
C CYS A 370 19.50 0.56 -29.34
N CYS A 371 19.23 -0.76 -29.41
CA CYS A 371 18.76 -1.40 -30.64
C CYS A 371 17.45 -2.19 -30.48
N GLY A 372 16.90 -2.27 -29.27
CA GLY A 372 15.67 -2.99 -28.98
C GLY A 372 15.81 -4.53 -28.88
N ALA A 373 16.96 -5.11 -29.19
CA ALA A 373 17.21 -6.55 -29.10
C ALA A 373 17.16 -7.04 -27.64
N ALA A 374 17.03 -8.35 -27.44
CA ALA A 374 17.06 -8.95 -26.11
C ALA A 374 18.41 -8.75 -25.42
N MET A 375 18.39 -8.74 -24.08
CA MET A 375 19.60 -8.64 -23.26
C MET A 375 19.79 -9.94 -22.48
N ARG A 376 20.97 -10.56 -22.55
CA ARG A 376 21.34 -11.76 -21.79
C ARG A 376 22.18 -11.44 -20.57
N ILE A 377 22.08 -12.25 -19.53
CA ILE A 377 22.96 -12.18 -18.36
C ILE A 377 24.28 -12.84 -18.72
N ILE A 378 25.39 -12.10 -18.60
CA ILE A 378 26.76 -12.62 -18.85
C ILE A 378 27.56 -12.80 -17.57
N GLU A 379 27.14 -12.17 -16.46
CA GLU A 379 27.81 -12.27 -15.17
C GLU A 379 26.81 -12.06 -14.04
N VAL A 380 26.95 -12.84 -12.96
CA VAL A 380 26.25 -12.62 -11.68
C VAL A 380 27.30 -12.40 -10.61
N PHE A 381 27.15 -11.35 -9.80
CA PHE A 381 28.06 -11.03 -8.71
C PHE A 381 27.31 -10.87 -7.38
N LYS A 382 27.97 -11.29 -6.29
CA LYS A 382 27.37 -11.32 -4.95
C LYS A 382 27.34 -9.94 -4.31
N ALA A 383 26.65 -9.86 -3.17
CA ALA A 383 26.61 -8.66 -2.35
C ALA A 383 27.99 -8.22 -1.91
N GLY A 384 28.33 -6.97 -2.17
CA GLY A 384 29.63 -6.37 -1.87
C GLY A 384 30.73 -6.63 -2.92
N GLU A 385 30.48 -7.50 -3.91
CA GLU A 385 31.43 -7.71 -5.01
C GLU A 385 31.24 -6.66 -6.10
N SER A 386 32.31 -6.41 -6.85
CA SER A 386 32.27 -5.59 -8.07
C SER A 386 32.24 -6.49 -9.30
N PRO A 387 31.44 -6.15 -10.33
CA PRO A 387 31.43 -6.93 -11.56
C PRO A 387 32.76 -6.83 -12.29
N ARG A 388 33.16 -7.91 -12.95
CA ARG A 388 34.37 -8.00 -13.79
C ARG A 388 34.17 -7.24 -15.10
N HIS A 389 32.97 -7.33 -15.68
CA HIS A 389 32.60 -6.61 -16.89
C HIS A 389 32.17 -5.18 -16.57
N ARG A 390 32.80 -4.22 -17.21
CA ARG A 390 32.41 -2.80 -17.10
C ARG A 390 31.22 -2.49 -18.02
N PRO A 391 30.29 -1.66 -17.60
CA PRO A 391 29.21 -1.21 -18.47
C PRO A 391 29.75 -0.36 -19.61
N THR A 392 29.18 -0.51 -20.79
CA THR A 392 29.46 0.36 -21.92
C THR A 392 28.90 1.76 -21.62
N ALA A 393 29.71 2.81 -21.78
CA ALA A 393 29.20 4.17 -21.67
C ALA A 393 28.13 4.39 -22.74
N MET A 394 26.90 4.77 -22.30
CA MET A 394 25.87 5.13 -23.25
C MET A 394 26.18 6.46 -23.93
N PRO A 395 26.10 6.56 -25.27
CA PRO A 395 25.86 7.85 -25.90
C PRO A 395 24.54 8.40 -25.32
N ALA A 396 24.52 9.68 -25.01
CA ALA A 396 23.37 10.34 -24.41
C ALA A 396 22.17 10.37 -25.39
N ILE A 397 21.43 9.27 -25.47
CA ILE A 397 20.16 9.23 -26.22
C ILE A 397 19.07 9.71 -25.25
N ARG A 398 18.62 10.94 -25.44
CA ARG A 398 17.36 11.42 -24.87
C ARG A 398 16.23 10.64 -25.53
N ILE A 399 15.66 9.66 -24.83
CA ILE A 399 14.37 9.10 -25.21
C ILE A 399 13.33 9.95 -24.48
N ASP A 400 12.76 10.90 -25.20
CA ASP A 400 11.48 11.51 -24.83
C ASP A 400 10.42 10.40 -24.91
N THR A 401 9.94 9.96 -23.79
CA THR A 401 8.66 9.25 -23.68
C THR A 401 7.73 10.12 -22.85
N SER A 402 6.93 10.95 -23.58
CA SER A 402 5.71 11.59 -23.10
C SER A 402 4.77 10.61 -22.37
#